data_63f2c2fb5c312a7bffde0064efb04a84
#
_entry.id   63f2c2fb5c312a7bffde0064efb04a84
#
_cell.length_a   1.000
_cell.length_b   1.000
_cell.length_c   1.000
_cell.angle_alpha   90.00
_cell.angle_beta   90.00
_cell.angle_gamma   90.00
#
_symmetry.space_group_name_H-M   'P 1'
#
loop_
_entity.id
_entity.type
_entity.pdbx_description
1 polymer ?
#
loop_
_entity_poly.entity_id
_entity_poly.type
_entity_poly.pdbx_seq_one_letter_code
_entity_poly.pdbx_strand_id
1 'polypeptide(L)'
;MALKDYEFWLIVGSQHLYGEETLRQVKEHAQIMTEGMNRSGRLPCSLVLKPVAKTPDEITEVMRAANADSRCAGVIVWMHTFSPSKMWIGGLSVLQKPYCHFATQFNRNIPNEGIDMDFMNLNQSAHGDREHGFIAARMRLPRKIVAGYWEDADVQEKIGGWMRAAVGAAVSRELKVMRFGDNMRQVAVTEGDKVEVQMKLGWQVNTYAVGGCRAGLCL
;
A
#
# COMPACT_ATOMS: atom_id res chain seq x y z
N MET A 1 17.23 1.11 -6.80
CA MET A 1 16.24 2.19 -6.85
C MET A 1 16.38 3.04 -5.60
N ALA A 2 16.37 4.38 -5.74
CA ALA A 2 16.30 5.28 -4.59
C ALA A 2 14.87 5.34 -4.02
N LEU A 3 14.72 5.81 -2.79
CA LEU A 3 13.39 5.92 -2.14
C LEU A 3 12.38 6.70 -3.01
N LYS A 4 12.84 7.72 -3.71
CA LYS A 4 12.00 8.58 -4.57
C LYS A 4 11.59 7.93 -5.91
N ASP A 5 12.17 6.81 -6.26
CA ASP A 5 11.82 6.07 -7.48
C ASP A 5 10.57 5.21 -7.30
N TYR A 6 10.17 4.99 -6.04
CA TYR A 6 8.96 4.25 -5.69
C TYR A 6 7.75 5.17 -5.60
N GLU A 7 6.60 4.61 -5.92
CA GLU A 7 5.30 5.26 -5.82
C GLU A 7 4.31 4.39 -5.04
N PHE A 8 3.30 5.03 -4.48
CA PHE A 8 2.18 4.35 -3.83
C PHE A 8 0.89 4.67 -4.57
N TRP A 9 0.08 3.67 -4.81
CA TRP A 9 -1.17 3.85 -5.53
C TRP A 9 -2.31 4.12 -4.58
N LEU A 10 -3.01 5.24 -4.78
CA LEU A 10 -4.27 5.53 -4.11
C LEU A 10 -5.41 4.96 -4.96
N ILE A 11 -6.16 4.03 -4.37
CA ILE A 11 -7.33 3.42 -4.99
C ILE A 11 -8.55 3.84 -4.17
N VAL A 12 -9.48 4.51 -4.84
CA VAL A 12 -10.70 5.00 -4.22
C VAL A 12 -11.86 4.12 -4.63
N GLY A 13 -12.59 3.61 -3.65
CA GLY A 13 -13.76 2.78 -3.86
C GLY A 13 -15.03 3.60 -4.00
N SER A 14 -15.89 3.21 -4.95
CA SER A 14 -17.25 3.70 -5.12
C SER A 14 -18.11 2.64 -5.80
N GLN A 15 -19.28 3.00 -6.33
CA GLN A 15 -20.14 2.11 -7.11
C GLN A 15 -21.00 2.90 -8.09
N HIS A 16 -21.43 2.26 -9.18
CA HIS A 16 -22.25 2.89 -10.21
C HIS A 16 -23.62 3.39 -9.73
N LEU A 17 -24.12 2.84 -8.62
CA LEU A 17 -25.39 3.21 -8.02
C LEU A 17 -25.52 4.72 -7.74
N TYR A 18 -24.40 5.40 -7.47
CA TYR A 18 -24.41 6.82 -7.11
C TYR A 18 -24.58 7.76 -8.31
N GLY A 19 -24.51 7.26 -9.54
CA GLY A 19 -24.64 8.06 -10.76
C GLY A 19 -23.35 8.82 -11.14
N GLU A 20 -23.36 9.38 -12.35
CA GLU A 20 -22.17 10.00 -12.95
C GLU A 20 -21.67 11.23 -12.20
N GLU A 21 -22.60 12.07 -11.73
CA GLU A 21 -22.24 13.31 -11.02
C GLU A 21 -21.52 13.03 -9.70
N THR A 22 -22.02 12.11 -8.89
CA THR A 22 -21.36 11.73 -7.64
C THR A 22 -19.99 11.09 -7.91
N LEU A 23 -19.88 10.25 -8.94
CA LEU A 23 -18.62 9.65 -9.35
C LEU A 23 -17.60 10.68 -9.86
N ARG A 24 -18.06 11.74 -10.54
CA ARG A 24 -17.23 12.87 -10.93
C ARG A 24 -16.66 13.59 -9.69
N GLN A 25 -17.51 13.88 -8.71
CA GLN A 25 -17.12 14.52 -7.44
C GLN A 25 -16.15 13.63 -6.64
N VAL A 26 -16.40 12.33 -6.57
CA VAL A 26 -15.46 11.36 -5.94
C VAL A 26 -14.07 11.46 -6.57
N LYS A 27 -13.99 11.51 -7.90
CA LYS A 27 -12.72 11.64 -8.61
C LYS A 27 -12.04 12.97 -8.32
N GLU A 28 -12.77 14.07 -8.31
CA GLU A 28 -12.25 15.41 -8.00
C GLU A 28 -11.72 15.49 -6.57
N HIS A 29 -12.46 15.00 -5.59
CA HIS A 29 -12.03 14.95 -4.20
C HIS A 29 -10.76 14.09 -4.04
N ALA A 30 -10.71 12.94 -4.70
CA ALA A 30 -9.54 12.08 -4.68
C ALA A 30 -8.31 12.76 -5.31
N GLN A 31 -8.50 13.53 -6.38
CA GLN A 31 -7.43 14.28 -7.02
C GLN A 31 -6.92 15.40 -6.10
N ILE A 32 -7.81 16.19 -5.51
CA ILE A 32 -7.46 17.26 -4.56
C ILE A 32 -6.65 16.68 -3.37
N MET A 33 -7.14 15.58 -2.81
CA MET A 33 -6.47 14.90 -1.69
C MET A 33 -5.09 14.39 -2.09
N THR A 34 -4.96 13.73 -3.23
CA THR A 34 -3.69 13.21 -3.74
C THR A 34 -2.67 14.32 -3.95
N GLU A 35 -3.07 15.42 -4.61
CA GLU A 35 -2.22 16.58 -4.84
C GLU A 35 -1.84 17.28 -3.55
N GLY A 36 -2.79 17.46 -2.62
CA GLY A 36 -2.55 18.08 -1.30
C GLY A 36 -1.55 17.28 -0.49
N MET A 37 -1.72 15.97 -0.41
CA MET A 37 -0.80 15.09 0.31
C MET A 37 0.60 15.08 -0.34
N ASN A 38 0.71 15.04 -1.66
CA ASN A 38 2.00 15.13 -2.35
C ASN A 38 2.71 16.47 -2.11
N ARG A 39 1.97 17.58 -2.08
CA ARG A 39 2.54 18.92 -1.83
C ARG A 39 2.96 19.15 -0.38
N SER A 40 2.44 18.38 0.55
CA SER A 40 2.74 18.54 1.99
C SER A 40 4.20 18.35 2.37
N GLY A 41 4.97 17.64 1.54
CA GLY A 41 6.37 17.27 1.81
C GLY A 41 6.56 16.22 2.91
N ARG A 42 5.48 15.65 3.47
CA ARG A 42 5.53 14.63 4.54
C ARG A 42 5.61 13.22 4.02
N LEU A 43 5.19 12.99 2.76
CA LEU A 43 5.27 11.68 2.13
C LEU A 43 6.67 11.50 1.49
N PRO A 44 7.36 10.38 1.76
CA PRO A 44 8.69 10.12 1.21
C PRO A 44 8.68 9.68 -0.25
N CYS A 45 7.54 9.22 -0.75
CA CYS A 45 7.30 8.74 -2.11
C CYS A 45 6.05 9.41 -2.68
N SER A 46 5.93 9.43 -4.01
CA SER A 46 4.76 9.98 -4.67
C SER A 46 3.52 9.10 -4.43
N LEU A 47 2.40 9.74 -4.16
CA LEU A 47 1.07 9.13 -4.17
C LEU A 47 0.48 9.31 -5.56
N VAL A 48 0.06 8.21 -6.20
CA VAL A 48 -0.48 8.18 -7.56
C VAL A 48 -1.93 7.74 -7.51
N LEU A 49 -2.85 8.63 -7.90
CA LEU A 49 -4.26 8.31 -7.99
C LEU A 49 -4.52 7.35 -9.15
N LYS A 50 -5.22 6.25 -8.87
CA LYS A 50 -5.74 5.33 -9.88
C LYS A 50 -7.21 5.64 -10.19
N PRO A 51 -7.75 5.15 -11.31
CA PRO A 51 -9.17 5.29 -11.59
C PRO A 51 -10.03 4.82 -10.42
N VAL A 52 -11.16 5.50 -10.18
CA VAL A 52 -12.11 5.10 -9.13
C VAL A 52 -12.64 3.70 -9.43
N ALA A 53 -12.47 2.80 -8.47
CA ALA A 53 -12.84 1.40 -8.61
C ALA A 53 -14.32 1.20 -8.19
N LYS A 54 -15.14 0.71 -9.11
CA LYS A 54 -16.60 0.64 -9.00
C LYS A 54 -17.16 -0.78 -9.13
N THR A 55 -16.34 -1.71 -9.62
CA THR A 55 -16.73 -3.10 -9.85
C THR A 55 -15.67 -4.08 -9.33
N PRO A 56 -16.02 -5.35 -9.05
CA PRO A 56 -15.05 -6.36 -8.65
C PRO A 56 -13.90 -6.56 -9.65
N ASP A 57 -14.20 -6.44 -10.95
CA ASP A 57 -13.21 -6.62 -12.01
C ASP A 57 -12.22 -5.45 -12.04
N GLU A 58 -12.70 -4.19 -12.00
CA GLU A 58 -11.84 -3.01 -11.91
C GLU A 58 -10.91 -3.05 -10.68
N ILE A 59 -11.44 -3.49 -9.53
CA ILE A 59 -10.66 -3.67 -8.31
C ILE A 59 -9.59 -4.74 -8.51
N THR A 60 -9.95 -5.88 -9.09
CA THR A 60 -9.01 -6.99 -9.32
C THR A 60 -7.92 -6.61 -10.31
N GLU A 61 -8.28 -5.91 -11.38
CA GLU A 61 -7.32 -5.44 -12.40
C GLU A 61 -6.31 -4.46 -11.82
N VAL A 62 -6.75 -3.46 -11.06
CA VAL A 62 -5.83 -2.48 -10.46
C VAL A 62 -4.89 -3.14 -9.43
N MET A 63 -5.36 -4.15 -8.68
CA MET A 63 -4.50 -4.90 -7.75
C MET A 63 -3.47 -5.77 -8.48
N ARG A 64 -3.84 -6.42 -9.60
CA ARG A 64 -2.91 -7.15 -10.47
C ARG A 64 -1.88 -6.21 -11.10
N ALA A 65 -2.33 -5.06 -11.60
CA ALA A 65 -1.45 -4.04 -12.15
C ALA A 65 -0.45 -3.53 -11.10
N ALA A 66 -0.89 -3.32 -9.85
CA ALA A 66 0.01 -2.95 -8.73
C ALA A 66 1.08 -4.01 -8.47
N ASN A 67 0.72 -5.30 -8.54
CA ASN A 67 1.70 -6.38 -8.38
C ASN A 67 2.76 -6.37 -9.48
N ALA A 68 2.36 -6.09 -10.72
CA ALA A 68 3.22 -6.11 -11.90
C ALA A 68 4.13 -4.86 -12.01
N ASP A 69 3.76 -3.74 -11.42
CA ASP A 69 4.54 -2.51 -11.47
C ASP A 69 5.66 -2.51 -10.42
N SER A 70 6.92 -2.52 -10.89
CA SER A 70 8.10 -2.51 -10.02
C SER A 70 8.26 -1.23 -9.22
N ARG A 71 7.70 -0.10 -9.67
CA ARG A 71 7.73 1.17 -8.93
C ARG A 71 6.67 1.23 -7.85
N CYS A 72 5.57 0.50 -7.99
CA CYS A 72 4.53 0.44 -6.97
C CYS A 72 5.03 -0.31 -5.74
N ALA A 73 5.34 0.39 -4.66
CA ALA A 73 5.78 -0.21 -3.40
C ALA A 73 4.63 -0.60 -2.46
N GLY A 74 3.43 -0.11 -2.71
CA GLY A 74 2.25 -0.44 -1.91
C GLY A 74 0.99 0.26 -2.37
N VAL A 75 -0.13 -0.17 -1.83
CA VAL A 75 -1.48 0.31 -2.18
C VAL A 75 -2.12 0.95 -0.95
N ILE A 76 -2.69 2.14 -1.13
CA ILE A 76 -3.52 2.84 -0.15
C ILE A 76 -4.95 2.83 -0.66
N VAL A 77 -5.89 2.38 0.16
CA VAL A 77 -7.31 2.28 -0.22
C VAL A 77 -8.13 3.23 0.65
N TRP A 78 -8.99 3.99 0.01
CA TRP A 78 -9.94 4.90 0.65
C TRP A 78 -11.37 4.64 0.17
N MET A 79 -12.29 4.48 1.13
CA MET A 79 -13.72 4.30 0.88
C MET A 79 -14.44 5.65 0.96
N HIS A 80 -14.34 6.49 -0.09
CA HIS A 80 -14.92 7.84 -0.06
C HIS A 80 -16.44 7.82 0.03
N THR A 81 -17.09 7.05 -0.85
CA THR A 81 -18.49 6.66 -0.74
C THR A 81 -18.59 5.26 -0.15
N PHE A 82 -19.79 4.74 0.03
CA PHE A 82 -19.95 3.32 0.33
C PHE A 82 -19.60 2.48 -0.90
N SER A 83 -18.44 1.84 -0.86
CA SER A 83 -18.03 0.83 -1.81
C SER A 83 -18.23 -0.55 -1.17
N PRO A 84 -19.17 -1.39 -1.65
CA PRO A 84 -19.46 -2.67 -1.03
C PRO A 84 -18.21 -3.55 -0.93
N SER A 85 -17.76 -3.88 0.27
CA SER A 85 -16.46 -4.52 0.45
C SER A 85 -16.40 -5.97 0.00
N LYS A 86 -17.53 -6.58 -0.24
CA LYS A 86 -17.59 -7.89 -0.91
C LYS A 86 -16.97 -7.84 -2.32
N MET A 87 -17.07 -6.70 -3.01
CA MET A 87 -16.43 -6.49 -4.32
C MET A 87 -14.89 -6.53 -4.23
N TRP A 88 -14.32 -6.23 -3.08
CA TRP A 88 -12.87 -6.15 -2.86
C TRP A 88 -12.21 -7.50 -2.59
N ILE A 89 -12.98 -8.54 -2.28
CA ILE A 89 -12.44 -9.85 -1.87
C ILE A 89 -11.50 -10.41 -2.94
N GLY A 90 -11.92 -10.41 -4.21
CA GLY A 90 -11.10 -10.92 -5.32
C GLY A 90 -9.79 -10.16 -5.47
N GLY A 91 -9.85 -8.83 -5.52
CA GLY A 91 -8.69 -7.96 -5.64
C GLY A 91 -7.72 -8.07 -4.46
N LEU A 92 -8.25 -8.06 -3.23
CA LEU A 92 -7.44 -8.22 -2.01
C LEU A 92 -6.79 -9.61 -1.92
N SER A 93 -7.45 -10.66 -2.44
CA SER A 93 -6.89 -12.02 -2.46
C SER A 93 -5.69 -12.17 -3.38
N VAL A 94 -5.60 -11.38 -4.45
CA VAL A 94 -4.49 -11.43 -5.40
C VAL A 94 -3.40 -10.41 -5.11
N LEU A 95 -3.65 -9.42 -4.25
CA LEU A 95 -2.69 -8.38 -3.93
C LEU A 95 -1.48 -8.95 -3.18
N GLN A 96 -0.28 -8.70 -3.70
CA GLN A 96 1.01 -9.11 -3.12
C GLN A 96 1.83 -7.94 -2.56
N LYS A 97 1.35 -6.71 -2.75
CA LYS A 97 2.01 -5.50 -2.26
C LYS A 97 1.53 -5.15 -0.84
N PRO A 98 2.34 -4.44 -0.05
CA PRO A 98 1.92 -3.85 1.20
C PRO A 98 0.63 -3.05 1.02
N TYR A 99 -0.29 -3.17 1.98
CA TYR A 99 -1.62 -2.60 1.91
C TYR A 99 -1.90 -1.69 3.10
N CYS A 100 -2.43 -0.50 2.83
CA CYS A 100 -2.88 0.46 3.83
C CYS A 100 -4.37 0.79 3.61
N HIS A 101 -5.18 0.59 4.64
CA HIS A 101 -6.54 1.07 4.70
C HIS A 101 -6.51 2.48 5.30
N PHE A 102 -6.83 3.48 4.49
CA PHE A 102 -6.87 4.88 4.88
C PHE A 102 -8.31 5.30 5.17
N ALA A 103 -8.68 5.34 6.43
CA ALA A 103 -10.00 5.74 6.90
C ALA A 103 -10.03 7.26 7.14
N THR A 104 -10.51 8.00 6.15
CA THR A 104 -10.58 9.47 6.19
C THR A 104 -11.85 10.00 5.56
N GLN A 105 -12.19 11.23 5.87
CA GLN A 105 -13.25 12.01 5.23
C GLN A 105 -12.61 13.10 4.36
N PHE A 106 -13.26 13.45 3.25
CA PHE A 106 -12.81 14.57 2.44
C PHE A 106 -12.99 15.90 3.17
N ASN A 107 -14.14 16.10 3.81
CA ASN A 107 -14.44 17.29 4.60
C ASN A 107 -13.97 17.13 6.05
N ARG A 108 -13.33 18.18 6.61
CA ARG A 108 -12.91 18.15 8.01
C ARG A 108 -14.10 18.13 8.97
N ASN A 109 -15.11 18.92 8.68
CA ASN A 109 -16.29 19.10 9.52
C ASN A 109 -17.57 18.76 8.76
N ILE A 110 -18.57 18.32 9.46
CA ILE A 110 -19.92 18.20 8.94
C ILE A 110 -20.49 19.63 8.84
N PRO A 111 -20.99 20.08 7.67
CA PRO A 111 -21.58 21.41 7.56
C PRO A 111 -22.83 21.52 8.43
N ASN A 112 -23.09 22.73 8.94
CA ASN A 112 -24.26 22.98 9.78
C ASN A 112 -25.58 23.03 8.97
N GLU A 113 -25.50 23.30 7.67
CA GLU A 113 -26.64 23.42 6.75
C GLU A 113 -26.35 22.65 5.46
N GLY A 114 -27.41 22.31 4.72
CA GLY A 114 -27.27 21.65 3.40
C GLY A 114 -26.94 20.17 3.44
N ILE A 115 -27.19 19.51 4.58
CA ILE A 115 -27.05 18.06 4.69
C ILE A 115 -28.30 17.40 4.14
N ASP A 116 -28.22 16.96 2.90
CA ASP A 116 -29.27 16.17 2.24
C ASP A 116 -28.78 14.74 1.93
N MET A 117 -29.58 13.97 1.23
CA MET A 117 -29.24 12.61 0.85
C MET A 117 -28.05 12.54 -0.12
N ASP A 118 -27.86 13.55 -0.96
CA ASP A 118 -26.74 13.59 -1.91
C ASP A 118 -25.43 13.85 -1.17
N PHE A 119 -25.42 14.77 -0.20
CA PHE A 119 -24.29 14.96 0.70
C PHE A 119 -23.97 13.67 1.49
N MET A 120 -25.01 13.01 2.03
CA MET A 120 -24.84 11.74 2.76
C MET A 120 -24.27 10.64 1.88
N ASN A 121 -24.75 10.50 0.64
CA ASN A 121 -24.27 9.48 -0.30
C ASN A 121 -22.81 9.73 -0.71
N LEU A 122 -22.43 10.99 -0.91
CA LEU A 122 -21.05 11.34 -1.25
C LEU A 122 -20.09 11.09 -0.09
N ASN A 123 -20.53 11.29 1.16
CA ASN A 123 -19.67 11.28 2.35
C ASN A 123 -19.90 10.05 3.25
N GLN A 124 -19.92 8.86 2.67
CA GLN A 124 -20.14 7.60 3.41
C GLN A 124 -18.86 6.83 3.76
N SER A 125 -17.72 7.49 3.88
CA SER A 125 -16.44 6.82 4.18
C SER A 125 -16.52 5.98 5.45
N ALA A 126 -17.05 6.53 6.54
CA ALA A 126 -17.14 5.80 7.80
C ALA A 126 -17.93 4.50 7.70
N HIS A 127 -18.97 4.45 6.86
CA HIS A 127 -19.73 3.24 6.59
C HIS A 127 -18.92 2.25 5.76
N GLY A 128 -18.32 2.71 4.66
CA GLY A 128 -17.47 1.89 3.80
C GLY A 128 -16.25 1.34 4.55
N ASP A 129 -15.62 2.15 5.39
CA ASP A 129 -14.44 1.77 6.17
C ASP A 129 -14.73 0.67 7.19
N ARG A 130 -15.92 0.67 7.83
CA ARG A 130 -16.31 -0.39 8.75
C ARG A 130 -16.39 -1.74 8.04
N GLU A 131 -17.10 -1.79 6.92
CA GLU A 131 -17.26 -3.02 6.15
C GLU A 131 -15.94 -3.49 5.56
N HIS A 132 -15.14 -2.57 5.04
CA HIS A 132 -13.82 -2.87 4.51
C HIS A 132 -12.87 -3.41 5.58
N GLY A 133 -12.88 -2.81 6.76
CA GLY A 133 -12.15 -3.32 7.93
C GLY A 133 -12.58 -4.72 8.35
N PHE A 134 -13.89 -4.99 8.32
CA PHE A 134 -14.45 -6.30 8.63
C PHE A 134 -13.99 -7.37 7.63
N ILE A 135 -14.09 -7.12 6.31
CA ILE A 135 -13.63 -8.06 5.28
C ILE A 135 -12.14 -8.32 5.39
N ALA A 136 -11.34 -7.29 5.53
CA ALA A 136 -9.90 -7.44 5.67
C ALA A 136 -9.48 -8.24 6.92
N ALA A 137 -10.23 -8.09 8.02
CA ALA A 137 -10.03 -8.90 9.23
C ALA A 137 -10.43 -10.37 9.00
N ARG A 138 -11.57 -10.60 8.35
CA ARG A 138 -12.03 -11.96 8.00
C ARG A 138 -11.04 -12.69 7.08
N MET A 139 -10.44 -11.99 6.14
CA MET A 139 -9.41 -12.52 5.24
C MET A 139 -8.04 -12.66 5.91
N ARG A 140 -7.88 -12.20 7.16
CA ARG A 140 -6.59 -12.18 7.89
C ARG A 140 -5.49 -11.45 7.12
N LEU A 141 -5.84 -10.38 6.42
CA LEU A 141 -4.88 -9.60 5.63
C LEU A 141 -3.99 -8.75 6.54
N PRO A 142 -2.66 -8.89 6.43
CA PRO A 142 -1.73 -7.94 7.03
C PRO A 142 -1.94 -6.57 6.41
N ARG A 143 -2.25 -5.57 7.23
CA ARG A 143 -2.48 -4.21 6.74
C ARG A 143 -2.07 -3.15 7.74
N LYS A 144 -1.70 -1.99 7.24
CA LYS A 144 -1.69 -0.75 8.03
C LYS A 144 -3.08 -0.14 8.00
N ILE A 145 -3.55 0.33 9.14
CA ILE A 145 -4.74 1.17 9.23
C ILE A 145 -4.26 2.56 9.68
N VAL A 146 -4.67 3.58 8.95
CA VAL A 146 -4.49 4.99 9.34
C VAL A 146 -5.86 5.62 9.32
N ALA A 147 -6.27 6.19 10.45
CA ALA A 147 -7.53 6.90 10.58
C ALA A 147 -7.26 8.35 10.99
N GLY A 148 -8.05 9.27 10.45
CA GLY A 148 -7.97 10.70 10.74
C GLY A 148 -8.12 11.55 9.48
N TYR A 149 -8.14 12.88 9.67
CA TYR A 149 -8.33 13.79 8.55
C TYR A 149 -7.06 13.88 7.70
N TRP A 150 -7.21 13.81 6.38
CA TRP A 150 -6.10 13.62 5.44
C TRP A 150 -5.07 14.77 5.41
N GLU A 151 -5.45 16.01 5.82
CA GLU A 151 -4.52 17.14 5.93
C GLU A 151 -3.75 17.15 7.25
N ASP A 152 -4.16 16.38 8.25
CA ASP A 152 -3.50 16.39 9.56
C ASP A 152 -2.07 15.85 9.45
N ALA A 153 -1.13 16.59 10.04
CA ALA A 153 0.29 16.29 9.93
C ALA A 153 0.63 14.89 10.46
N ASP A 154 0.07 14.51 11.61
CA ASP A 154 0.30 13.21 12.25
C ASP A 154 -0.26 12.04 11.42
N VAL A 155 -1.37 12.26 10.70
CA VAL A 155 -1.96 11.29 9.77
C VAL A 155 -1.02 11.06 8.58
N GLN A 156 -0.54 12.14 7.97
CA GLN A 156 0.40 12.05 6.85
C GLN A 156 1.76 11.44 7.28
N GLU A 157 2.24 11.75 8.48
CA GLU A 157 3.45 11.16 9.04
C GLU A 157 3.31 9.66 9.29
N LYS A 158 2.15 9.19 9.77
CA LYS A 158 1.85 7.75 9.91
C LYS A 158 1.86 7.03 8.56
N ILE A 159 1.29 7.65 7.52
CA ILE A 159 1.34 7.12 6.15
C ILE A 159 2.78 7.12 5.64
N GLY A 160 3.51 8.21 5.79
CA GLY A 160 4.91 8.32 5.39
C GLY A 160 5.83 7.32 6.08
N GLY A 161 5.58 7.05 7.37
CA GLY A 161 6.28 5.99 8.12
C GLY A 161 6.03 4.60 7.54
N TRP A 162 4.77 4.29 7.22
CA TRP A 162 4.42 3.04 6.56
C TRP A 162 5.00 2.93 5.15
N MET A 163 4.99 4.02 4.36
CA MET A 163 5.62 4.04 3.04
C MET A 163 7.10 3.65 3.11
N ARG A 164 7.85 4.20 4.07
CA ARG A 164 9.27 3.84 4.28
C ARG A 164 9.44 2.35 4.58
N ALA A 165 8.60 1.79 5.44
CA ALA A 165 8.61 0.37 5.77
C ALA A 165 8.29 -0.51 4.55
N ALA A 166 7.30 -0.11 3.74
CA ALA A 166 6.89 -0.81 2.53
C ALA A 166 8.01 -0.83 1.47
N VAL A 167 8.69 0.31 1.25
CA VAL A 167 9.86 0.37 0.37
C VAL A 167 11.00 -0.49 0.92
N GLY A 168 11.25 -0.45 2.24
CA GLY A 168 12.23 -1.33 2.89
C GLY A 168 11.95 -2.82 2.62
N ALA A 169 10.68 -3.23 2.68
CA ALA A 169 10.28 -4.60 2.34
C ALA A 169 10.47 -4.92 0.85
N ALA A 170 10.19 -3.98 -0.06
CA ALA A 170 10.39 -4.15 -1.50
C ALA A 170 11.89 -4.32 -1.82
N VAL A 171 12.73 -3.43 -1.30
CA VAL A 171 14.20 -3.50 -1.48
C VAL A 171 14.77 -4.77 -0.86
N SER A 172 14.28 -5.17 0.31
CA SER A 172 14.70 -6.38 1.01
C SER A 172 14.53 -7.64 0.15
N ARG A 173 13.45 -7.73 -0.63
CA ARG A 173 13.17 -8.90 -1.48
C ARG A 173 14.19 -9.10 -2.61
N GLU A 174 14.91 -8.06 -2.98
CA GLU A 174 15.93 -8.08 -4.04
C GLU A 174 17.36 -8.14 -3.50
N LEU A 175 17.50 -8.24 -2.17
CA LEU A 175 18.79 -8.16 -1.50
C LEU A 175 19.67 -9.39 -1.84
N LYS A 176 20.90 -9.09 -2.31
CA LYS A 176 21.95 -10.08 -2.52
C LYS A 176 22.98 -9.93 -1.43
N VAL A 177 23.16 -10.98 -0.63
CA VAL A 177 24.10 -11.03 0.49
C VAL A 177 25.31 -11.86 0.07
N MET A 178 26.47 -11.26 0.09
CA MET A 178 27.75 -11.96 -0.09
C MET A 178 28.28 -12.36 1.27
N ARG A 179 28.49 -13.65 1.46
CA ARG A 179 29.11 -14.20 2.66
C ARG A 179 30.50 -14.72 2.31
N PHE A 180 31.52 -14.18 2.96
CA PHE A 180 32.90 -14.66 2.82
C PHE A 180 33.20 -15.69 3.88
N GLY A 181 33.66 -16.88 3.45
CA GLY A 181 33.86 -18.04 4.31
C GLY A 181 32.60 -18.88 4.52
N ASP A 182 32.64 -19.79 5.49
CA ASP A 182 31.51 -20.68 5.78
C ASP A 182 31.25 -20.73 7.30
N ASN A 183 30.36 -21.62 7.71
CA ASN A 183 30.04 -21.85 9.11
C ASN A 183 31.25 -22.34 9.88
N MET A 184 31.38 -21.89 11.12
CA MET A 184 32.41 -22.42 12.04
C MET A 184 31.97 -23.79 12.53
N ARG A 185 32.92 -24.74 12.58
CA ARG A 185 32.63 -26.10 13.06
C ARG A 185 32.15 -26.08 14.50
N GLN A 186 31.03 -26.75 14.77
CA GLN A 186 30.40 -26.91 16.08
C GLN A 186 29.97 -25.58 16.75
N VAL A 187 29.81 -24.49 15.99
CA VAL A 187 29.32 -23.21 16.49
C VAL A 187 27.93 -22.97 15.92
N ALA A 188 26.90 -23.27 16.70
CA ALA A 188 25.51 -23.25 16.30
C ALA A 188 25.04 -21.87 15.77
N VAL A 189 25.55 -20.77 16.33
CA VAL A 189 25.17 -19.40 15.95
C VAL A 189 25.67 -19.00 14.58
N THR A 190 26.55 -19.78 13.93
CA THR A 190 27.01 -19.53 12.56
C THR A 190 26.19 -20.30 11.53
N GLU A 191 25.34 -21.23 11.97
CA GLU A 191 24.40 -21.93 11.11
C GLU A 191 23.23 -21.01 10.71
N GLY A 192 22.79 -21.15 9.46
CA GLY A 192 21.65 -20.38 8.94
C GLY A 192 21.01 -21.10 7.76
N ASP A 193 19.68 -21.13 7.74
CA ASP A 193 18.92 -21.66 6.62
C ASP A 193 18.77 -20.60 5.53
N LYS A 194 19.65 -20.68 4.52
CA LYS A 194 19.63 -19.73 3.37
C LYS A 194 18.39 -19.88 2.52
N VAL A 195 17.81 -21.08 2.47
CA VAL A 195 16.58 -21.35 1.72
C VAL A 195 15.38 -20.70 2.42
N GLU A 196 15.27 -20.88 3.73
CA GLU A 196 14.21 -20.25 4.51
C GLU A 196 14.29 -18.71 4.44
N VAL A 197 15.51 -18.15 4.54
CA VAL A 197 15.74 -16.70 4.39
C VAL A 197 15.27 -16.21 3.02
N GLN A 198 15.55 -16.95 1.95
CA GLN A 198 15.07 -16.59 0.61
C GLN A 198 13.54 -16.72 0.52
N MET A 199 12.95 -17.76 1.06
CA MET A 199 11.48 -17.96 1.05
C MET A 199 10.75 -16.87 1.84
N LYS A 200 11.26 -16.48 3.03
CA LYS A 200 10.60 -15.52 3.91
C LYS A 200 10.92 -14.06 3.60
N LEU A 201 12.16 -13.76 3.25
CA LEU A 201 12.66 -12.39 3.10
C LEU A 201 13.03 -12.04 1.65
N GLY A 202 13.15 -13.03 0.76
CA GLY A 202 13.59 -12.86 -0.62
C GLY A 202 15.10 -12.73 -0.80
N TRP A 203 15.88 -12.77 0.28
CA TRP A 203 17.33 -12.58 0.23
C TRP A 203 18.04 -13.72 -0.46
N GLN A 204 18.95 -13.40 -1.36
CA GLN A 204 19.84 -14.35 -2.01
C GLN A 204 21.19 -14.34 -1.28
N VAL A 205 21.44 -15.35 -0.44
CA VAL A 205 22.68 -15.46 0.34
C VAL A 205 23.64 -16.42 -0.35
N ASN A 206 24.73 -15.89 -0.91
CA ASN A 206 25.76 -16.67 -1.60
C ASN A 206 27.06 -16.69 -0.79
N THR A 207 27.66 -17.88 -0.67
CA THR A 207 28.94 -18.06 0.01
C THR A 207 30.09 -18.05 -1.00
N TYR A 208 31.13 -17.30 -0.70
CA TYR A 208 32.34 -17.18 -1.50
C TYR A 208 33.58 -17.60 -0.68
N ALA A 209 34.48 -18.33 -1.31
CA ALA A 209 35.75 -18.68 -0.68
C ALA A 209 36.63 -17.44 -0.48
N VAL A 210 37.31 -17.34 0.67
CA VAL A 210 38.21 -16.21 0.96
C VAL A 210 39.34 -16.10 -0.07
N GLY A 211 39.81 -17.21 -0.63
CA GLY A 211 40.81 -17.23 -1.69
C GLY A 211 40.33 -16.68 -3.03
N GLY A 212 39.03 -16.77 -3.33
CA GLY A 212 38.45 -16.24 -4.56
C GLY A 212 38.52 -14.71 -4.70
N CYS A 213 38.52 -14.00 -3.57
CA CYS A 213 38.65 -12.54 -3.57
C CYS A 213 40.04 -12.04 -4.06
N ARG A 214 41.09 -12.86 -3.86
CA ARG A 214 42.46 -12.55 -4.34
C ARG A 214 42.60 -12.73 -5.86
N ALA A 215 41.73 -13.52 -6.50
CA ALA A 215 41.76 -13.82 -7.94
C ALA A 215 40.86 -12.88 -8.80
N GLY A 216 40.25 -11.85 -8.22
CA GLY A 216 39.34 -10.95 -8.95
C GLY A 216 38.00 -11.60 -9.36
N LEU A 217 37.64 -12.73 -8.78
CA LEU A 217 36.41 -13.51 -9.08
C LEU A 217 35.20 -13.10 -8.20
N CYS A 218 35.29 -12.00 -7.46
CA CYS A 218 34.21 -11.50 -6.57
C CYS A 218 33.33 -10.43 -7.25
N LEU A 219 32.88 -10.64 -8.51
CA LEU A 219 31.84 -9.81 -9.14
C LEU A 219 30.72 -10.69 -9.69
#